data_2585153e515536663165df1cfe4cdece
#
_entry.id   2585153e515536663165df1cfe4cdece
#
_cell.length_a   1.000
_cell.length_b   1.000
_cell.length_c   1.000
_cell.angle_alpha   90.00
_cell.angle_beta   90.00
_cell.angle_gamma   90.00
#
_symmetry.space_group_name_H-M   'P 1'
#
loop_
_entity.id
_entity.type
_entity.pdbx_description
1 polymer ?
#
loop_
_entity_poly.entity_id
_entity_poly.type
_entity_poly.pdbx_seq_one_letter_code
_entity_poly.pdbx_strand_id
1 'polypeptide(L)'
;MIFCLGAYTGAVSDAELRTISVDYTVEFARVLRLSSSPDAAFSFLSGNGADPTGRSRIPFARYKGEAEKTLLEAGFSRVYLFRPAYIYPVESRKEPNFSYRLMRAIYPAFRLLFPNQVIRADDLARAMVDVAIRRTGERGGQVFENRDIRALVEAQPPLRDRAA
;
A
#
# COMPACT_ATOMS: atom_id res chain seq x y z
N MET A 1 11.38 2.68 -6.67
CA MET A 1 10.79 1.32 -6.77
C MET A 1 9.43 1.27 -6.10
N ILE A 2 8.45 0.59 -6.70
CA ILE A 2 7.11 0.38 -6.11
C ILE A 2 6.93 -1.12 -5.89
N PHE A 3 6.57 -1.52 -4.65
CA PHE A 3 6.42 -2.91 -4.24
C PHE A 3 5.01 -3.15 -3.68
N CYS A 4 4.23 -4.00 -4.36
CA CYS A 4 2.82 -4.23 -4.07
C CYS A 4 2.49 -5.70 -3.80
N LEU A 5 3.48 -6.53 -3.46
CA LEU A 5 3.24 -7.94 -3.16
C LEU A 5 2.43 -8.08 -1.87
N GLY A 6 1.46 -8.97 -1.91
CA GLY A 6 0.62 -9.28 -0.76
C GLY A 6 -0.30 -10.46 -1.03
N ALA A 7 -0.86 -11.03 0.03
CA ALA A 7 -1.87 -12.08 -0.05
C ALA A 7 -3.14 -11.64 0.68
N TYR A 8 -4.28 -12.22 0.27
CA TYR A 8 -5.54 -12.00 0.97
C TYR A 8 -5.55 -12.77 2.29
N THR A 9 -5.93 -12.08 3.35
CA THR A 9 -6.16 -12.71 4.65
C THR A 9 -7.23 -13.81 4.51
N GLY A 10 -6.90 -15.01 4.99
CA GLY A 10 -7.78 -16.18 4.89
C GLY A 10 -7.72 -16.94 3.55
N ALA A 11 -6.94 -16.48 2.58
CA ALA A 11 -6.68 -17.23 1.34
C ALA A 11 -5.44 -18.13 1.43
N VAL A 12 -4.57 -17.86 2.39
CA VAL A 12 -3.32 -18.60 2.66
C VAL A 12 -3.20 -18.89 4.16
N SER A 13 -2.33 -19.82 4.53
CA SER A 13 -2.01 -20.08 5.94
C SER A 13 -1.33 -18.86 6.61
N ASP A 14 -1.32 -18.81 7.93
CA ASP A 14 -0.66 -17.72 8.67
C ASP A 14 0.85 -17.66 8.38
N ALA A 15 1.50 -18.82 8.28
CA ALA A 15 2.92 -18.90 7.93
C ALA A 15 3.21 -18.36 6.52
N GLU A 16 2.38 -18.72 5.53
CA GLU A 16 2.50 -18.19 4.16
C GLU A 16 2.21 -16.70 4.10
N LEU A 17 1.21 -16.23 4.87
CA LEU A 17 0.90 -14.79 4.96
C LEU A 17 2.12 -14.01 5.49
N ARG A 18 2.81 -14.54 6.50
CA ARG A 18 4.03 -13.95 7.02
C ARG A 18 5.15 -13.95 5.97
N THR A 19 5.40 -15.10 5.35
CA THR A 19 6.43 -15.22 4.31
C THR A 19 6.21 -14.21 3.18
N ILE A 20 4.97 -14.11 2.67
CA ILE A 20 4.65 -13.18 1.57
C ILE A 20 4.76 -11.73 2.03
N SER A 21 4.25 -11.40 3.23
CA SER A 21 4.15 -10.02 3.69
C SER A 21 5.47 -9.47 4.26
N VAL A 22 6.28 -10.32 4.89
CA VAL A 22 7.52 -9.93 5.56
C VAL A 22 8.73 -10.42 4.79
N ASP A 23 8.92 -11.76 4.70
CA ASP A 23 10.20 -12.34 4.27
C ASP A 23 10.53 -11.93 2.83
N TYR A 24 9.56 -11.99 1.90
CA TYR A 24 9.75 -11.55 0.52
C TYR A 24 9.98 -10.05 0.41
N THR A 25 9.28 -9.24 1.21
CA THR A 25 9.44 -7.78 1.21
C THR A 25 10.84 -7.39 1.68
N VAL A 26 11.29 -7.99 2.78
CA VAL A 26 12.60 -7.72 3.39
C VAL A 26 13.73 -8.17 2.47
N GLU A 27 13.65 -9.39 1.93
CA GLU A 27 14.68 -9.90 1.04
C GLU A 27 14.76 -9.12 -0.26
N PHE A 28 13.62 -8.77 -0.84
CA PHE A 28 13.59 -7.92 -2.03
C PHE A 28 14.22 -6.55 -1.75
N ALA A 29 13.90 -5.91 -0.61
CA ALA A 29 14.49 -4.65 -0.21
C ALA A 29 16.01 -4.74 -0.02
N ARG A 30 16.49 -5.84 0.61
CA ARG A 30 17.90 -6.12 0.81
C ARG A 30 18.65 -6.22 -0.53
N VAL A 31 18.16 -7.04 -1.46
CA VAL A 31 18.76 -7.21 -2.78
C VAL A 31 18.76 -5.90 -3.57
N LEU A 32 17.61 -5.20 -3.56
CA LEU A 32 17.50 -3.92 -4.24
C LEU A 32 18.48 -2.90 -3.68
N ARG A 33 18.66 -2.85 -2.36
CA ARG A 33 19.57 -1.90 -1.71
C ARG A 33 21.03 -2.11 -2.13
N LEU A 34 21.44 -3.36 -2.35
CA LEU A 34 22.79 -3.69 -2.82
C LEU A 34 23.06 -3.27 -4.27
N SER A 35 22.03 -3.24 -5.10
CA SER A 35 22.14 -2.97 -6.55
C SER A 35 21.66 -1.58 -6.96
N SER A 36 21.09 -0.79 -6.04
CA SER A 36 20.51 0.51 -6.37
C SER A 36 21.39 1.70 -5.98
N SER A 37 21.11 2.85 -6.61
CA SER A 37 21.71 4.13 -6.25
C SER A 37 21.49 4.47 -4.77
N PRO A 38 22.44 5.19 -4.11
CA PRO A 38 22.25 5.73 -2.76
C PRO A 38 20.97 6.56 -2.59
N ASP A 39 20.49 7.20 -3.65
CA ASP A 39 19.25 7.99 -3.65
C ASP A 39 17.98 7.18 -4.00
N ALA A 40 18.07 5.85 -4.02
CA ALA A 40 16.90 5.02 -4.29
C ALA A 40 15.79 5.24 -3.26
N ALA A 41 14.55 5.35 -3.76
CA ALA A 41 13.34 5.40 -2.95
C ALA A 41 12.58 4.09 -3.03
N PHE A 42 12.00 3.65 -1.91
CA PHE A 42 11.18 2.45 -1.82
C PHE A 42 9.73 2.82 -1.46
N SER A 43 8.79 2.51 -2.34
CA SER A 43 7.35 2.68 -2.10
C SER A 43 6.73 1.32 -1.80
N PHE A 44 6.13 1.19 -0.64
CA PHE A 44 5.54 -0.06 -0.15
C PHE A 44 4.02 0.03 -0.02
N LEU A 45 3.31 -0.89 -0.64
CA LEU A 45 1.89 -1.07 -0.42
C LEU A 45 1.67 -1.88 0.86
N SER A 46 1.47 -1.15 1.94
CA SER A 46 1.12 -1.69 3.25
C SER A 46 -0.40 -1.89 3.36
N GLY A 47 -1.01 -1.51 4.45
CA GLY A 47 -2.45 -1.56 4.64
C GLY A 47 -2.89 -0.82 5.89
N ASN A 48 -4.14 -0.39 5.88
CA ASN A 48 -4.74 0.28 7.04
C ASN A 48 -4.63 -0.61 8.29
N GLY A 49 -4.24 -0.01 9.40
CA GLY A 49 -4.05 -0.69 10.68
C GLY A 49 -2.73 -1.46 10.81
N ALA A 50 -1.77 -1.28 9.89
CA ALA A 50 -0.42 -1.83 10.06
C ALA A 50 0.17 -1.42 11.42
N ASP A 51 0.66 -2.40 12.18
CA ASP A 51 1.13 -2.20 13.56
C ASP A 51 2.63 -2.51 13.70
N PRO A 52 3.50 -1.49 13.64
CA PRO A 52 4.94 -1.66 13.80
C PRO A 52 5.34 -2.04 15.24
N THR A 53 4.43 -1.96 16.22
CA THR A 53 4.70 -2.37 17.59
C THR A 53 4.60 -3.89 17.79
N GLY A 54 3.98 -4.60 16.85
CA GLY A 54 3.77 -6.04 16.89
C GLY A 54 2.73 -6.52 17.90
N ARG A 55 1.95 -5.61 18.52
CA ARG A 55 0.97 -5.93 19.58
C ARG A 55 -0.42 -6.29 19.06
N SER A 56 -0.72 -6.00 17.81
CA SER A 56 -2.02 -6.30 17.22
C SER A 56 -2.32 -7.80 17.25
N ARG A 57 -3.55 -8.16 17.57
CA ARG A 57 -4.04 -9.54 17.49
C ARG A 57 -4.30 -10.00 16.04
N ILE A 58 -4.34 -9.05 15.11
CA ILE A 58 -4.59 -9.30 13.68
C ILE A 58 -3.25 -9.61 13.01
N PRO A 59 -3.02 -10.82 12.47
CA PRO A 59 -1.76 -11.20 11.82
C PRO A 59 -1.34 -10.25 10.70
N PHE A 60 -2.27 -9.90 9.83
CA PHE A 60 -2.03 -8.94 8.75
C PHE A 60 -1.43 -7.62 9.25
N ALA A 61 -1.99 -7.05 10.32
CA ALA A 61 -1.53 -5.79 10.90
C ALA A 61 -0.09 -5.91 11.45
N ARG A 62 0.20 -7.02 12.15
CA ARG A 62 1.56 -7.28 12.67
C ARG A 62 2.57 -7.43 11.54
N TYR A 63 2.28 -8.26 10.54
CA TYR A 63 3.22 -8.54 9.44
C TYR A 63 3.46 -7.32 8.56
N LYS A 64 2.41 -6.53 8.27
CA LYS A 64 2.60 -5.27 7.56
C LYS A 64 3.43 -4.29 8.38
N GLY A 65 3.19 -4.18 9.68
CA GLY A 65 3.98 -3.33 10.58
C GLY A 65 5.43 -3.78 10.72
N GLU A 66 5.70 -5.10 10.80
CA GLU A 66 7.06 -5.68 10.81
C GLU A 66 7.81 -5.33 9.53
N ALA A 67 7.18 -5.51 8.38
CA ALA A 67 7.77 -5.15 7.08
C ALA A 67 8.06 -3.64 6.98
N GLU A 68 7.12 -2.79 7.39
CA GLU A 68 7.33 -1.33 7.42
C GLU A 68 8.54 -0.94 8.27
N LYS A 69 8.64 -1.47 9.49
CA LYS A 69 9.76 -1.21 10.39
C LYS A 69 11.09 -1.58 9.73
N THR A 70 11.18 -2.78 9.16
CA THR A 70 12.40 -3.25 8.49
C THR A 70 12.76 -2.38 7.29
N LEU A 71 11.78 -1.95 6.50
CA LEU A 71 12.01 -1.06 5.36
C LEU A 71 12.55 0.31 5.78
N LEU A 72 12.06 0.87 6.89
CA LEU A 72 12.56 2.13 7.44
C LEU A 72 14.02 2.03 7.89
N GLU A 73 14.44 0.86 8.34
CA GLU A 73 15.80 0.57 8.79
C GLU A 73 16.74 0.10 7.64
N ALA A 74 16.20 -0.17 6.45
CA ALA A 74 16.95 -0.75 5.32
C ALA A 74 17.92 0.22 4.61
N GLY A 75 17.96 1.49 5.00
CA GLY A 75 18.93 2.48 4.49
C GLY A 75 18.58 3.08 3.13
N PHE A 76 17.32 3.03 2.69
CA PHE A 76 16.87 3.81 1.54
C PHE A 76 16.81 5.31 1.87
N SER A 77 17.10 6.16 0.88
CA SER A 77 17.03 7.61 1.07
C SER A 77 15.61 8.09 1.37
N ARG A 78 14.60 7.38 0.84
CA ARG A 78 13.17 7.61 1.09
C ARG A 78 12.42 6.29 1.12
N VAL A 79 11.54 6.15 2.11
CA VAL A 79 10.60 5.04 2.22
C VAL A 79 9.18 5.59 2.30
N TYR A 80 8.34 5.22 1.34
CA TYR A 80 6.95 5.65 1.27
C TYR A 80 6.05 4.46 1.63
N LEU A 81 5.33 4.58 2.73
CA LEU A 81 4.44 3.55 3.27
C LEU A 81 2.99 3.94 2.97
N PHE A 82 2.36 3.24 2.03
CA PHE A 82 0.97 3.48 1.68
C PHE A 82 0.07 2.54 2.45
N ARG A 83 -0.83 3.08 3.27
CA ARG A 83 -1.78 2.35 4.10
C ARG A 83 -3.22 2.58 3.62
N PRO A 84 -3.58 2.09 2.43
CA PRO A 84 -4.96 2.18 1.97
C PRO A 84 -5.87 1.35 2.86
N ALA A 85 -7.12 1.78 2.98
CA ALA A 85 -8.19 0.99 3.58
C ALA A 85 -8.75 0.00 2.54
N TYR A 86 -10.04 -0.04 2.26
CA TYR A 86 -10.58 -0.94 1.25
C TYR A 86 -10.22 -0.44 -0.16
N ILE A 87 -9.48 -1.26 -0.90
CA ILE A 87 -9.13 -0.99 -2.30
C ILE A 87 -10.24 -1.55 -3.20
N TYR A 88 -11.00 -0.65 -3.85
CA TYR A 88 -12.03 -1.03 -4.79
C TYR A 88 -11.41 -1.38 -6.15
N PRO A 89 -11.58 -2.62 -6.66
CA PRO A 89 -11.07 -3.02 -7.96
C PRO A 89 -11.84 -2.34 -9.08
N VAL A 90 -11.15 -1.73 -10.02
CA VAL A 90 -11.75 -1.07 -11.19
C VAL A 90 -12.24 -2.11 -12.19
N GLU A 91 -11.44 -3.15 -12.40
CA GLU A 91 -11.79 -4.25 -13.31
C GLU A 91 -12.63 -5.32 -12.61
N SER A 92 -13.49 -5.97 -13.40
CA SER A 92 -14.27 -7.10 -12.90
C SER A 92 -13.37 -8.30 -12.66
N ARG A 93 -13.37 -8.82 -11.43
CA ARG A 93 -12.62 -10.03 -11.06
C ARG A 93 -13.47 -10.95 -10.20
N LYS A 94 -13.09 -12.22 -10.12
CA LYS A 94 -13.66 -13.15 -9.15
C LYS A 94 -13.17 -12.77 -7.75
N GLU A 95 -14.12 -12.35 -6.91
CA GLU A 95 -13.79 -12.01 -5.52
C GLU A 95 -13.50 -13.29 -4.72
N PRO A 96 -12.42 -13.32 -3.93
CA PRO A 96 -11.98 -14.54 -3.23
C PRO A 96 -12.96 -14.99 -2.15
N ASN A 97 -13.68 -14.06 -1.49
CA ASN A 97 -14.54 -14.31 -0.36
C ASN A 97 -15.88 -13.56 -0.47
N PHE A 98 -16.90 -14.08 0.24
CA PHE A 98 -18.23 -13.45 0.31
C PHE A 98 -18.15 -11.99 0.82
N SER A 99 -17.29 -11.70 1.80
CA SER A 99 -17.13 -10.35 2.35
C SER A 99 -16.67 -9.33 1.29
N TYR A 100 -15.78 -9.72 0.38
CA TYR A 100 -15.38 -8.86 -0.73
C TYR A 100 -16.50 -8.62 -1.74
N ARG A 101 -17.30 -9.65 -2.02
CA ARG A 101 -18.48 -9.51 -2.88
C ARG A 101 -19.51 -8.55 -2.28
N LEU A 102 -19.76 -8.67 -0.97
CA LEU A 102 -20.66 -7.78 -0.24
C LEU A 102 -20.14 -6.35 -0.25
N MET A 103 -18.85 -6.15 0.08
CA MET A 103 -18.22 -4.82 0.05
C MET A 103 -18.29 -4.17 -1.34
N ARG A 104 -18.14 -4.95 -2.40
CA ARG A 104 -18.31 -4.46 -3.77
C ARG A 104 -19.73 -4.00 -4.05
N ALA A 105 -20.73 -4.76 -3.59
CA ALA A 105 -22.14 -4.42 -3.80
C ALA A 105 -22.55 -3.13 -3.06
N ILE A 106 -22.05 -2.93 -1.83
CA ILE A 106 -22.38 -1.75 -1.00
C ILE A 106 -21.43 -0.56 -1.26
N TYR A 107 -20.41 -0.72 -2.10
CA TYR A 107 -19.38 0.30 -2.35
C TYR A 107 -19.93 1.69 -2.65
N PRO A 108 -20.97 1.90 -3.51
CA PRO A 108 -21.48 3.24 -3.80
C PRO A 108 -21.96 3.97 -2.54
N ALA A 109 -22.73 3.29 -1.69
CA ALA A 109 -23.20 3.84 -0.43
C ALA A 109 -22.05 4.00 0.58
N PHE A 110 -21.16 3.01 0.67
CA PHE A 110 -20.02 3.05 1.59
C PHE A 110 -19.04 4.18 1.25
N ARG A 111 -18.79 4.42 -0.02
CA ARG A 111 -17.95 5.55 -0.50
C ARG A 111 -18.56 6.91 -0.10
N LEU A 112 -19.87 7.04 -0.12
CA LEU A 112 -20.55 8.30 0.26
C LEU A 112 -20.49 8.54 1.76
N LEU A 113 -20.73 7.50 2.57
CA LEU A 113 -20.78 7.59 4.03
C LEU A 113 -19.40 7.59 4.68
N PHE A 114 -18.46 6.82 4.12
CA PHE A 114 -17.12 6.61 4.68
C PHE A 114 -16.02 6.83 3.63
N PRO A 115 -15.89 8.04 3.06
CA PRO A 115 -14.99 8.29 1.95
C PRO A 115 -13.51 8.00 2.29
N ASN A 116 -13.12 8.12 3.56
CA ASN A 116 -11.76 7.84 4.01
C ASN A 116 -11.47 6.37 4.29
N GLN A 117 -12.44 5.48 4.10
CA GLN A 117 -12.28 4.03 4.28
C GLN A 117 -12.22 3.27 2.95
N VAL A 118 -12.19 3.99 1.83
CA VAL A 118 -12.13 3.37 0.50
C VAL A 118 -11.26 4.19 -0.45
N ILE A 119 -10.62 3.48 -1.36
CA ILE A 119 -9.92 4.08 -2.49
C ILE A 119 -10.08 3.18 -3.73
N ARG A 120 -10.09 3.77 -4.92
CA ARG A 120 -10.06 3.00 -6.17
C ARG A 120 -8.64 2.52 -6.44
N ALA A 121 -8.51 1.35 -7.05
CA ALA A 121 -7.19 0.78 -7.36
C ALA A 121 -6.36 1.67 -8.32
N ASP A 122 -7.03 2.30 -9.29
CA ASP A 122 -6.37 3.22 -10.23
C ASP A 122 -5.92 4.52 -9.55
N ASP A 123 -6.70 5.07 -8.62
CA ASP A 123 -6.33 6.24 -7.84
C ASP A 123 -5.14 5.96 -6.93
N LEU A 124 -5.14 4.81 -6.25
CA LEU A 124 -4.02 4.38 -5.43
C LEU A 124 -2.74 4.23 -6.27
N ALA A 125 -2.84 3.56 -7.43
CA ALA A 125 -1.70 3.40 -8.33
C ALA A 125 -1.14 4.75 -8.80
N ARG A 126 -2.01 5.69 -9.15
CA ARG A 126 -1.61 7.06 -9.53
C ARG A 126 -0.86 7.77 -8.42
N ALA A 127 -1.39 7.73 -7.20
CA ALA A 127 -0.74 8.35 -6.05
C ALA A 127 0.65 7.76 -5.80
N MET A 128 0.77 6.42 -5.82
CA MET A 128 2.05 5.72 -5.61
C MET A 128 3.08 6.08 -6.69
N VAL A 129 2.67 6.14 -7.96
CA VAL A 129 3.54 6.50 -9.08
C VAL A 129 3.97 7.96 -8.99
N ASP A 130 3.05 8.87 -8.70
CA ASP A 130 3.34 10.31 -8.60
C ASP A 130 4.35 10.60 -7.49
N VAL A 131 4.12 10.05 -6.29
CA VAL A 131 5.05 10.18 -5.15
C VAL A 131 6.43 9.61 -5.48
N ALA A 132 6.49 8.45 -6.15
CA ALA A 132 7.75 7.82 -6.52
C ALA A 132 8.54 8.64 -7.56
N ILE A 133 7.84 9.25 -8.54
CA ILE A 133 8.49 10.06 -9.59
C ILE A 133 8.92 11.41 -9.05
N ARG A 134 8.05 12.10 -8.34
CA ARG A 134 8.34 13.45 -7.80
C ARG A 134 9.26 13.41 -6.59
N ARG A 135 9.46 12.24 -5.99
CA ARG A 135 10.20 12.09 -4.73
C ARG A 135 9.68 13.05 -3.66
N THR A 136 8.34 13.09 -3.53
CA THR A 136 7.63 13.99 -2.63
C THR A 136 8.09 13.83 -1.18
N GLY A 137 8.17 14.93 -0.44
CA GLY A 137 8.55 14.94 0.96
C GLY A 137 10.06 14.90 1.22
N GLU A 138 10.41 14.87 2.49
CA GLU A 138 11.78 14.85 2.97
C GLU A 138 12.42 13.45 2.86
N ARG A 139 13.74 13.38 3.06
CA ARG A 139 14.46 12.11 3.21
C ARG A 139 13.97 11.39 4.47
N GLY A 140 13.91 10.07 4.42
CA GLY A 140 13.45 9.23 5.52
C GLY A 140 12.14 8.52 5.22
N GLY A 141 11.41 8.14 6.26
CA GLY A 141 10.14 7.44 6.15
C GLY A 141 8.94 8.37 6.12
N GLN A 142 8.00 8.12 5.22
CA GLN A 142 6.73 8.83 5.15
C GLN A 142 5.56 7.85 5.05
N VAL A 143 4.56 8.02 5.91
CA VAL A 143 3.33 7.22 5.91
C VAL A 143 2.21 8.02 5.25
N PHE A 144 1.50 7.38 4.32
CA PHE A 144 0.30 7.90 3.68
C PHE A 144 -0.89 7.02 4.09
N GLU A 145 -1.71 7.51 4.99
CA GLU A 145 -2.99 6.89 5.32
C GLU A 145 -4.01 7.10 4.18
N ASN A 146 -5.12 6.36 4.17
CA ASN A 146 -6.10 6.44 3.07
C ASN A 146 -6.54 7.86 2.74
N ARG A 147 -6.69 8.72 3.76
CA ARG A 147 -7.03 10.15 3.58
C ARG A 147 -5.93 10.90 2.82
N ASP A 148 -4.68 10.66 3.17
CA ASP A 148 -3.54 11.35 2.56
C ASP A 148 -3.37 10.91 1.10
N ILE A 149 -3.55 9.60 0.82
CA ILE A 149 -3.54 9.06 -0.54
C ILE A 149 -4.62 9.73 -1.39
N ARG A 150 -5.84 9.92 -0.86
CA ARG A 150 -6.92 10.62 -1.56
C ARG A 150 -6.56 12.08 -1.84
N ALA A 151 -6.01 12.79 -0.85
CA ALA A 151 -5.57 14.17 -1.04
C ALA A 151 -4.52 14.31 -2.14
N LEU A 152 -3.58 13.34 -2.24
CA LEU A 152 -2.63 13.29 -3.35
C LEU A 152 -3.31 13.16 -4.71
N VAL A 153 -4.36 12.33 -4.82
CA VAL A 153 -5.10 12.14 -6.07
C VAL A 153 -5.90 13.39 -6.43
N GLU A 154 -6.56 14.01 -5.45
CA GLU A 154 -7.37 15.23 -5.63
C GLU A 154 -6.51 16.44 -6.05
N ALA A 155 -5.26 16.49 -5.60
CA ALA A 155 -4.30 17.54 -5.98
C ALA A 155 -3.73 17.36 -7.40
N GLN A 156 -3.97 16.21 -8.06
CA GLN A 156 -3.47 15.93 -9.41
C GLN A 156 -4.50 16.30 -10.48
N PRO A 157 -4.08 16.88 -11.61
CA PRO A 157 -4.99 17.07 -12.74
C PRO A 157 -5.49 15.72 -13.28
N PRO A 158 -6.73 15.65 -13.78
CA PRO A 158 -7.28 14.42 -14.35
C PRO A 158 -6.42 13.91 -15.52
N LEU A 159 -6.33 12.58 -15.66
CA LEU A 159 -5.49 11.94 -16.68
C LEU A 159 -5.83 12.36 -18.14
N ARG A 160 -7.05 12.84 -18.37
CA ARG A 160 -7.52 13.22 -19.71
C ARG A 160 -6.81 14.44 -20.30
N ASP A 161 -6.22 15.28 -19.46
CA ASP A 161 -5.58 16.53 -19.91
C ASP A 161 -4.07 16.39 -20.20
N ARG A 162 -3.51 15.16 -20.06
CA ARG A 162 -2.08 14.90 -20.32
C ARG A 162 -1.79 14.29 -21.69
N ALA A 163 -2.81 14.03 -22.50
CA ALA A 163 -2.71 13.44 -23.83
C ALA A 163 -2.89 14.46 -24.98
N ALA A 164 -2.66 15.75 -24.71
CA ALA A 164 -2.63 16.81 -25.72
C ALA A 164 -1.19 17.30 -25.94
#